data_6c5eb47305b6b7fa91e1ee641923ae22
#
_entry.id   6c5eb47305b6b7fa91e1ee641923ae22
#
_cell.length_a   1.000
_cell.length_b   1.000
_cell.length_c   1.000
_cell.angle_alpha   90.00
_cell.angle_beta   90.00
_cell.angle_gamma   90.00
#
_symmetry.space_group_name_H-M   'P 1'
#
loop_
_entity.id
_entity.type
_entity.pdbx_description
1 polymer ?
#
loop_
_entity_poly.entity_id
_entity_poly.type
_entity_poly.pdbx_seq_one_letter_code
_entity_poly.pdbx_strand_id
1 'polypeptide(L)'
;MVKNKVAPGQPKVSHLIRELRRLTGLSQEQFAATLGVAFSTINRWENGHMQPSPLALKQIKMMLNELTCSPVVELVEQSQILLVQYFSLSESSVG
;
A
#
# COMPACT_ATOMS: atom_id res chain seq x y z
N MET A 1 6.32 1.57 -26.01
CA MET A 1 5.94 1.43 -25.70
C MET A 1 5.29 1.56 -24.87
N VAL A 2 4.86 1.55 -24.69
CA VAL A 2 4.26 1.84 -23.97
C VAL A 2 3.84 1.25 -23.26
N LYS A 3 4.09 0.81 -22.99
CA LYS A 3 3.84 0.13 -22.24
C LYS A 3 3.30 0.56 -21.19
N ASN A 4 3.08 1.25 -20.92
CA ASN A 4 2.64 1.76 -19.93
C ASN A 4 1.32 1.59 -19.73
N LYS A 5 1.00 0.73 -19.03
CA LYS A 5 -0.21 0.42 -18.72
C LYS A 5 -0.74 1.26 -17.68
N VAL A 6 0.00 1.87 -16.87
CA VAL A 6 -0.45 2.74 -15.77
C VAL A 6 -0.83 4.08 -16.33
N ALA A 7 -1.99 4.57 -16.00
CA ALA A 7 -2.41 5.88 -16.46
C ALA A 7 -1.49 6.96 -15.90
N PRO A 8 -1.32 8.05 -16.63
CA PRO A 8 -0.50 9.14 -16.13
C PRO A 8 -1.00 9.63 -14.78
N GLY A 9 -0.09 9.81 -13.85
CA GLY A 9 -0.45 10.29 -12.53
C GLY A 9 -0.90 9.22 -11.57
N GLN A 10 -1.01 7.99 -12.05
CA GLN A 10 -1.45 6.90 -11.20
C GLN A 10 -0.25 6.19 -10.61
N PRO A 11 -0.08 6.22 -9.28
CA PRO A 11 1.11 5.60 -8.67
C PRO A 11 1.06 4.09 -8.79
N LYS A 12 2.23 3.49 -8.81
CA LYS A 12 2.33 2.04 -8.84
C LYS A 12 2.10 1.45 -7.46
N VAL A 13 1.45 0.30 -7.42
CA VAL A 13 1.19 -0.37 -6.16
C VAL A 13 2.49 -0.76 -5.46
N SER A 14 3.54 -1.05 -6.22
CA SER A 14 4.83 -1.36 -5.60
C SER A 14 5.30 -0.21 -4.71
N HIS A 15 5.04 1.02 -5.12
CA HIS A 15 5.39 2.18 -4.30
C HIS A 15 4.58 2.20 -3.00
N LEU A 16 3.30 1.88 -3.09
CA LEU A 16 2.45 1.82 -1.90
C LEU A 16 3.01 0.84 -0.87
N ILE A 17 3.39 -0.35 -1.33
CA ILE A 17 3.90 -1.37 -0.42
C ILE A 17 5.17 -0.91 0.26
N ARG A 18 6.08 -0.35 -0.52
CA ARG A 18 7.35 0.14 0.05
C ARG A 18 7.12 1.26 1.05
N GLU A 19 6.24 2.20 0.71
CA GLU A 19 5.99 3.33 1.59
C GLU A 19 5.31 2.89 2.87
N LEU A 20 4.35 1.98 2.78
CA LEU A 20 3.69 1.49 3.98
C LEU A 20 4.70 0.77 4.87
N ARG A 21 5.57 -0.03 4.28
CA ARG A 21 6.58 -0.71 5.05
C ARG A 21 7.53 0.29 5.71
N ARG A 22 7.91 1.34 4.97
CA ARG A 22 8.78 2.37 5.53
C ARG A 22 8.11 3.07 6.71
N LEU A 23 6.84 3.40 6.56
CA LEU A 23 6.11 4.10 7.63
C LEU A 23 5.95 3.26 8.88
N THR A 24 5.77 1.96 8.71
CA THR A 24 5.60 1.07 9.85
C THR A 24 6.92 0.60 10.44
N GLY A 25 8.01 0.79 9.70
CA GLY A 25 9.32 0.34 10.17
C GLY A 25 9.50 -1.17 10.10
N LEU A 26 8.64 -1.86 9.38
CA LEU A 26 8.71 -3.33 9.30
C LEU A 26 9.65 -3.77 8.20
N SER A 27 10.35 -4.87 8.46
CA SER A 27 11.11 -5.53 7.42
C SER A 27 10.15 -6.24 6.47
N GLN A 28 10.68 -6.71 5.34
CA GLN A 28 9.83 -7.47 4.42
C GLN A 28 9.28 -8.73 5.09
N GLU A 29 10.09 -9.39 5.90
CA GLU A 29 9.65 -10.59 6.60
C GLU A 29 8.55 -10.27 7.60
N GLN A 30 8.72 -9.19 8.34
CA GLN A 30 7.71 -8.79 9.33
C GLN A 30 6.42 -8.37 8.65
N PHE A 31 6.54 -7.67 7.54
CA PHE A 31 5.37 -7.25 6.79
C PHE A 31 4.61 -8.45 6.24
N ALA A 32 5.37 -9.42 5.72
CA ALA A 32 4.76 -10.66 5.23
C ALA A 32 4.00 -11.38 6.33
N ALA A 33 4.61 -11.48 7.51
CA ALA A 33 3.96 -12.13 8.63
C ALA A 33 2.68 -11.40 9.03
N THR A 34 2.72 -10.08 9.02
CA THR A 34 1.56 -9.28 9.37
C THR A 34 0.40 -9.54 8.42
N LEU A 35 0.69 -9.65 7.14
CA LEU A 35 -0.34 -9.85 6.13
C LEU A 35 -0.67 -11.32 5.89
N GLY A 36 0.08 -12.22 6.50
CA GLY A 36 -0.18 -13.64 6.32
C GLY A 36 0.21 -14.17 4.96
N VAL A 37 1.23 -13.59 4.34
CA VAL A 37 1.71 -14.04 3.03
C VAL A 37 3.18 -14.40 3.12
N ALA A 38 3.68 -15.02 2.06
CA ALA A 38 5.09 -15.41 2.01
C ALA A 38 5.99 -14.19 1.81
N PHE A 39 7.21 -14.30 2.31
CA PHE A 39 8.20 -13.26 2.08
C PHE A 39 8.39 -12.98 0.60
N SER A 40 8.44 -14.03 -0.22
CA SER A 40 8.64 -13.86 -1.66
C SER A 40 7.48 -13.09 -2.28
N THR A 41 6.29 -13.19 -1.71
CA THR A 41 5.14 -12.45 -2.20
C THR A 41 5.34 -10.94 -2.01
N ILE A 42 5.80 -10.55 -0.82
CA ILE A 42 6.08 -9.14 -0.56
C ILE A 42 7.14 -8.64 -1.53
N ASN A 43 8.19 -9.44 -1.73
CA ASN A 43 9.27 -9.06 -2.62
C ASN A 43 8.74 -8.81 -4.04
N ARG A 44 7.86 -9.69 -4.51
CA ARG A 44 7.30 -9.54 -5.85
C ARG A 44 6.41 -8.32 -5.96
N TRP A 45 5.62 -8.02 -4.92
CA TRP A 45 4.81 -6.82 -4.92
C TRP A 45 5.69 -5.58 -5.02
N GLU A 46 6.76 -5.53 -4.23
CA GLU A 46 7.63 -4.37 -4.20
C GLU A 46 8.40 -4.17 -5.48
N ASN A 47 8.63 -5.25 -6.21
CA ASN A 47 9.33 -5.17 -7.49
C ASN A 47 8.38 -5.07 -8.69
N GLY A 48 7.09 -5.03 -8.43
CA GLY A 48 6.12 -4.87 -9.50
C GLY A 48 5.87 -6.12 -10.31
N HIS A 49 6.33 -7.28 -9.84
CA HIS A 49 6.16 -8.53 -10.56
C HIS A 49 4.82 -9.20 -10.27
N MET A 50 4.12 -8.74 -9.26
CA MET A 50 2.85 -9.32 -8.85
C MET A 50 2.03 -8.24 -8.19
N GLN A 51 0.72 -8.29 -8.37
CA GLN A 51 -0.18 -7.34 -7.72
C GLN A 51 -0.80 -8.00 -6.49
N PRO A 52 -0.99 -7.23 -5.42
CA PRO A 52 -1.71 -7.76 -4.26
C PRO A 52 -3.14 -8.14 -4.63
N SER A 53 -3.64 -9.19 -3.98
CA SER A 53 -5.03 -9.59 -4.16
C SER A 53 -5.95 -8.54 -3.56
N PRO A 54 -7.25 -8.57 -3.93
CA PRO A 54 -8.19 -7.64 -3.31
C PRO A 54 -8.22 -7.73 -1.80
N LEU A 55 -8.10 -8.94 -1.26
CA LEU A 55 -8.08 -9.11 0.19
C LEU A 55 -6.83 -8.48 0.79
N ALA A 56 -5.69 -8.68 0.15
CA ALA A 56 -4.45 -8.08 0.63
C ALA A 56 -4.53 -6.56 0.59
N LEU A 57 -5.11 -6.02 -0.47
CA LEU A 57 -5.28 -4.57 -0.57
C LEU A 57 -6.18 -4.04 0.55
N LYS A 58 -7.20 -4.80 0.90
CA LYS A 58 -8.07 -4.40 2.00
C LYS A 58 -7.30 -4.36 3.31
N GLN A 59 -6.45 -5.35 3.54
CA GLN A 59 -5.63 -5.36 4.74
C GLN A 59 -4.66 -4.18 4.75
N ILE A 60 -4.08 -3.88 3.60
CA ILE A 60 -3.16 -2.75 3.49
C ILE A 60 -3.89 -1.46 3.80
N LYS A 61 -5.10 -1.30 3.29
CA LYS A 61 -5.90 -0.12 3.57
C LYS A 61 -6.18 0.00 5.06
N MET A 62 -6.48 -1.13 5.72
CA MET A 62 -6.73 -1.11 7.15
C MET A 62 -5.49 -0.67 7.92
N MET A 63 -4.31 -1.11 7.50
CA MET A 63 -3.08 -0.69 8.15
C MET A 63 -2.89 0.83 8.00
N LEU A 64 -3.18 1.35 6.82
CA LEU A 64 -3.08 2.80 6.62
C LEU A 64 -4.06 3.56 7.50
N ASN A 65 -5.28 3.04 7.61
CA ASN A 65 -6.28 3.68 8.47
C ASN A 65 -5.82 3.70 9.92
N GLU A 66 -5.16 2.66 10.37
CA GLU A 66 -4.65 2.63 11.73
C GLU A 66 -3.58 3.69 11.93
N LEU A 67 -2.76 3.92 10.92
CA LEU A 67 -1.73 4.95 11.03
C LEU A 67 -2.33 6.35 11.15
N THR A 68 -3.52 6.56 10.62
CA THR A 68 -4.15 7.88 10.73
C THR A 68 -4.55 8.20 12.17
N CYS A 69 -4.54 7.20 13.04
CA CYS A 69 -4.85 7.39 14.45
C CYS A 69 -3.59 7.51 15.30
N SER A 70 -2.43 7.58 14.66
CA SER A 70 -1.16 7.66 15.38
C SER A 70 -1.00 9.02 16.05
N PRO A 71 -0.32 9.07 17.21
CA PRO A 71 0.02 10.36 17.81
C PRO A 71 1.14 11.08 17.06
N VAL A 72 1.79 10.41 16.12
CA VAL A 72 2.88 11.01 15.35
C VAL A 72 2.27 11.66 14.11
N VAL A 73 2.32 12.99 14.07
CA VAL A 73 1.67 13.75 12.99
C VAL A 73 2.16 13.34 11.62
N GLU A 74 3.45 13.10 11.49
CA GLU A 74 4.00 12.74 10.20
C GLU A 74 3.41 11.43 9.67
N LEU A 75 3.21 10.45 10.56
CA LEU A 75 2.61 9.20 10.14
C LEU A 75 1.17 9.39 9.70
N VAL A 76 0.44 10.25 10.40
CA VAL A 76 -0.93 10.56 10.02
C VAL A 76 -0.97 11.17 8.63
N GLU A 77 -0.13 12.16 8.41
CA GLU A 77 -0.13 12.86 7.12
C GLU A 77 0.26 11.95 5.98
N GLN A 78 1.33 11.17 6.17
CA GLN A 78 1.80 10.29 5.11
C GLN A 78 0.79 9.20 4.79
N SER A 79 0.18 8.62 5.82
CA SER A 79 -0.81 7.58 5.59
C SER A 79 -2.04 8.13 4.88
N GLN A 80 -2.45 9.36 5.20
CA GLN A 80 -3.59 9.98 4.54
C GLN A 80 -3.29 10.21 3.06
N ILE A 81 -2.06 10.63 2.74
CA ILE A 81 -1.68 10.82 1.35
C ILE A 81 -1.79 9.51 0.59
N LEU A 82 -1.29 8.43 1.17
CA LEU A 82 -1.35 7.14 0.52
C LEU A 82 -2.79 6.65 0.34
N LEU A 83 -3.64 6.90 1.34
CA LEU A 83 -5.04 6.53 1.21
C LEU A 83 -5.71 7.26 0.05
N VAL A 84 -5.42 8.54 -0.10
CA VAL A 84 -5.99 9.31 -1.18
C VAL A 84 -5.48 8.82 -2.53
N GLN A 85 -4.17 8.58 -2.63
CA GLN A 85 -3.56 8.19 -3.88
C GLN A 85 -4.02 6.83 -4.40
N TYR A 86 -4.26 5.89 -3.50
CA TYR A 86 -4.49 4.52 -3.92
C TYR A 86 -5.90 4.01 -3.67
N PHE A 87 -6.67 4.65 -2.82
CA PHE A 87 -7.97 4.12 -2.42
C PHE A 87 -9.13 5.08 -2.55
N SER A 88 -8.88 6.36 -2.72
CA SER A 88 -9.98 7.32 -2.68
C SER A 88 -10.97 7.13 -3.83
N LEU A 89 -10.46 6.72 -5.00
CA LEU A 89 -11.35 6.55 -6.15
C LEU A 89 -12.36 5.45 -5.91
N SER A 90 -11.91 4.33 -5.35
CA SER A 90 -12.84 3.23 -5.12
C SER A 90 -13.83 3.59 -4.02
N GLU A 91 -13.42 4.43 -3.09
CA GLU A 91 -14.35 4.86 -2.05
C GLU A 91 -15.37 5.85 -2.57
N SER A 92 -14.94 6.75 -3.43
CA SER A 92 -15.88 7.72 -3.97
C SER A 92 -16.90 7.04 -4.87
N SER A 93 -16.54 5.91 -5.47
CA SER A 93 -17.47 5.23 -6.34
C SER A 93 -18.60 4.57 -5.56
N VAL A 94 -18.41 4.38 -4.27
CA VAL A 94 -19.43 3.79 -3.43
C VAL A 94 -20.52 4.77 -3.11
N GLY A 95 -20.14 6.00 -3.00
CA GLY A 95 -21.06 7.05 -2.62
C GLY A 95 -22.17 7.23 -3.57
#